data_cd37b56a23caeeac10bd8f40f2024c13
#
_entry.id   cd37b56a23caeeac10bd8f40f2024c13
#
_cell.length_a   1.000
_cell.length_b   1.000
_cell.length_c   1.000
_cell.angle_alpha   90.00
_cell.angle_beta   90.00
_cell.angle_gamma   90.00
#
_symmetry.space_group_name_H-M   'P 1'
#
loop_
_entity.id
_entity.type
_entity.pdbx_description
1 polymer ?
#
loop_
_entity_poly.entity_id
_entity_poly.type
_entity_poly.pdbx_seq_one_letter_code
_entity_poly.pdbx_strand_id
1 'polypeptide(L)'
;RIKDKKYLAYVKRNGSGCLVCGRKEVDAHHLRHAQHRGWGLKNGDQWAVPLCREHHTDCHRTGKEARWWAMHGIDAIAWAEMNYMVYGEYTSQEENEEDE
;
A
#
# COMPACT_ATOMS: atom_id res chain seq x y z
N ARG A 1 -8.29 12.46 -4.39
CA ARG A 1 -7.86 11.10 -4.06
C ARG A 1 -7.56 10.30 -5.32
N ILE A 2 -6.40 9.67 -5.34
CA ILE A 2 -6.00 8.80 -6.46
C ILE A 2 -6.74 7.47 -6.36
N LYS A 3 -7.37 7.07 -7.47
CA LYS A 3 -8.03 5.76 -7.58
C LYS A 3 -7.28 4.97 -8.65
N ASP A 4 -6.68 3.86 -8.26
CA ASP A 4 -5.83 3.07 -9.16
C ASP A 4 -5.99 1.58 -8.87
N LYS A 5 -7.04 1.00 -9.45
CA LYS A 5 -7.34 -0.42 -9.25
C LYS A 5 -6.22 -1.34 -9.74
N LYS A 6 -5.53 -0.94 -10.80
CA LYS A 6 -4.41 -1.73 -11.32
C LYS A 6 -3.25 -1.76 -10.32
N TYR A 7 -3.00 -0.64 -9.65
CA TYR A 7 -2.00 -0.60 -8.63
C TYR A 7 -2.37 -1.46 -7.42
N LEU A 8 -3.64 -1.45 -7.01
CA LEU A 8 -4.08 -2.32 -5.92
C LEU A 8 -3.86 -3.79 -6.24
N ALA A 9 -4.14 -4.20 -7.49
CA ALA A 9 -3.86 -5.56 -7.93
C ALA A 9 -2.36 -5.84 -7.92
N TYR A 10 -1.56 -4.87 -8.33
CA TYR A 10 -0.10 -4.98 -8.31
C TYR A 10 0.42 -5.20 -6.88
N VAL A 11 -0.09 -4.43 -5.92
CA VAL A 11 0.30 -4.56 -4.50
C VAL A 11 0.07 -5.98 -4.01
N LYS A 12 -1.05 -6.59 -4.41
CA LYS A 12 -1.38 -7.95 -4.00
C LYS A 12 -0.51 -9.01 -4.67
N ARG A 13 0.01 -8.74 -5.86
CA ARG A 13 0.69 -9.74 -6.69
C ARG A 13 2.19 -9.62 -6.83
N ASN A 14 2.76 -8.48 -6.42
CA ASN A 14 4.17 -8.22 -6.73
C ASN A 14 5.17 -9.11 -5.98
N GLY A 15 4.69 -10.03 -5.17
CA GLY A 15 5.55 -11.03 -4.56
C GLY A 15 6.15 -10.67 -3.22
N SER A 16 6.02 -9.43 -2.75
CA SER A 16 6.57 -9.06 -1.44
C SER A 16 5.84 -9.75 -0.30
N GLY A 17 4.53 -9.98 -0.46
CA GLY A 17 3.73 -10.54 0.61
C GLY A 17 3.50 -9.53 1.74
N CYS A 18 2.91 -10.00 2.83
CA CYS A 18 2.64 -9.17 4.00
C CYS A 18 3.93 -8.53 4.51
N LEU A 19 3.90 -7.21 4.73
CA LEU A 19 5.08 -6.49 5.19
C LEU A 19 5.56 -6.93 6.57
N VAL A 20 4.66 -7.51 7.37
CA VAL A 20 5.00 -7.94 8.73
C VAL A 20 5.51 -9.38 8.75
N CYS A 21 4.83 -10.30 8.07
CA CYS A 21 5.15 -11.74 8.20
C CYS A 21 5.49 -12.43 6.88
N GLY A 22 5.38 -11.76 5.75
CA GLY A 22 5.75 -12.34 4.45
C GLY A 22 4.73 -13.29 3.84
N ARG A 23 3.58 -13.49 4.48
CA ARG A 23 2.53 -14.34 3.94
C ARG A 23 2.07 -13.82 2.59
N LYS A 24 1.88 -14.71 1.61
CA LYS A 24 1.58 -14.29 0.24
C LYS A 24 0.13 -13.86 0.02
N GLU A 25 -0.79 -14.40 0.79
CA GLU A 25 -2.19 -14.00 0.70
C GLU A 25 -2.38 -12.69 1.46
N VAL A 26 -2.59 -11.61 0.73
CA VAL A 26 -2.64 -10.28 1.34
C VAL A 26 -3.81 -9.47 0.83
N ASP A 27 -4.21 -8.50 1.65
CA ASP A 27 -5.13 -7.44 1.28
C ASP A 27 -4.31 -6.20 0.91
N ALA A 28 -4.89 -5.32 0.12
CA ALA A 28 -4.32 -3.99 -0.11
C ALA A 28 -4.85 -3.07 0.99
N HIS A 29 -4.01 -2.79 1.98
CA HIS A 29 -4.36 -1.98 3.14
C HIS A 29 -3.99 -0.51 2.88
N HIS A 30 -4.95 0.40 3.02
CA HIS A 30 -4.70 1.83 2.85
C HIS A 30 -4.19 2.43 4.16
N LEU A 31 -3.01 3.06 4.09
CA LEU A 31 -2.39 3.68 5.26
C LEU A 31 -3.18 4.93 5.65
N ARG A 32 -3.67 4.97 6.88
CA ARG A 32 -4.45 6.11 7.37
C ARG A 32 -3.58 7.28 7.82
N HIS A 33 -2.35 6.99 8.22
CA HIS A 33 -1.43 8.00 8.72
C HIS A 33 -0.52 8.57 7.65
N ALA A 34 -0.69 8.17 6.38
CA ALA A 34 0.25 8.48 5.31
C ALA A 34 0.17 9.92 4.82
N GLN A 35 -0.98 10.55 4.88
CA GLN A 35 -1.12 11.91 4.36
C GLN A 35 -2.03 12.73 5.23
N HIS A 36 -1.73 14.03 5.21
CA HIS A 36 -2.56 15.02 5.90
C HIS A 36 -3.82 15.22 5.07
N ARG A 37 -4.98 15.11 5.71
CA ARG A 37 -6.24 15.18 4.98
C ARG A 37 -7.34 15.77 5.85
N GLY A 38 -8.38 16.28 5.20
CA GLY A 38 -9.53 16.83 5.88
C GLY A 38 -10.47 15.76 6.42
N TRP A 39 -11.54 16.20 7.02
CA TRP A 39 -12.52 15.34 7.66
C TRP A 39 -13.16 14.38 6.66
N GLY A 40 -13.23 13.11 7.04
CA GLY A 40 -13.94 12.10 6.27
C GLY A 40 -13.30 11.68 4.96
N LEU A 41 -12.14 12.23 4.63
CA LEU A 41 -11.46 11.87 3.39
C LEU A 41 -10.67 10.57 3.57
N LYS A 42 -10.75 9.71 2.56
CA LYS A 42 -9.97 8.48 2.52
C LYS A 42 -8.64 8.72 1.83
N ASN A 43 -7.61 7.99 2.24
CA ASN A 43 -6.32 8.05 1.56
C ASN A 43 -6.43 7.45 0.16
N GLY A 44 -5.65 7.98 -0.79
CA GLY A 44 -5.62 7.47 -2.14
C GLY A 44 -4.98 6.08 -2.23
N ASP A 45 -5.19 5.44 -3.38
CA ASP A 45 -4.69 4.08 -3.60
C ASP A 45 -3.16 4.01 -3.62
N GLN A 46 -2.47 5.14 -3.88
CA GLN A 46 -1.00 5.17 -3.83
C GLN A 46 -0.45 4.87 -2.44
N TRP A 47 -1.28 4.90 -1.41
CA TRP A 47 -0.88 4.62 -0.04
C TRP A 47 -1.24 3.19 0.40
N ALA A 48 -1.53 2.31 -0.54
CA ALA A 48 -1.85 0.93 -0.22
C ALA A 48 -0.59 0.10 -0.03
N VAL A 49 -0.60 -0.77 0.97
CA VAL A 49 0.48 -1.70 1.26
C VAL A 49 -0.09 -3.10 1.48
N PRO A 50 0.72 -4.16 1.27
CA PRO A 50 0.21 -5.52 1.47
C PRO A 50 0.26 -5.93 2.94
N LEU A 51 -0.88 -6.35 3.46
CA LEU A 51 -0.99 -6.96 4.80
C LEU A 51 -1.86 -8.20 4.71
N CYS A 52 -1.44 -9.28 5.35
CA CYS A 52 -2.29 -10.46 5.43
C CYS A 52 -3.52 -10.12 6.27
N ARG A 53 -4.57 -10.94 6.15
CA ARG A 53 -5.83 -10.68 6.84
C ARG A 53 -5.66 -10.52 8.34
N GLU A 54 -4.81 -11.34 8.94
CA GLU A 54 -4.55 -11.30 10.37
C GLU A 54 -3.94 -9.97 10.82
N HIS A 55 -2.87 -9.54 10.15
CA HIS A 55 -2.22 -8.28 10.51
C HIS A 55 -3.04 -7.06 10.11
N HIS A 56 -3.80 -7.15 9.01
CA HIS A 56 -4.72 -6.10 8.61
C HIS A 56 -5.78 -5.87 9.70
N THR A 57 -6.37 -6.95 10.19
CA THR A 57 -7.37 -6.89 11.27
C THR A 57 -6.76 -6.35 12.55
N ASP A 58 -5.56 -6.80 12.90
CA ASP A 58 -4.87 -6.36 14.11
C ASP A 58 -4.57 -4.86 14.05
N CYS A 59 -4.11 -4.37 12.91
CA CYS A 59 -3.84 -2.95 12.71
C CYS A 59 -5.09 -2.10 12.91
N HIS A 60 -6.21 -2.52 12.33
CA HIS A 60 -7.48 -1.80 12.48
C HIS A 60 -7.98 -1.80 13.92
N ARG A 61 -7.82 -2.92 14.62
CA ARG A 61 -8.30 -3.06 15.97
C ARG A 61 -7.64 -2.10 16.95
N THR A 62 -6.36 -1.81 16.75
CA THR A 62 -5.62 -0.93 17.66
C THR A 62 -6.03 0.52 17.53
N GLY A 63 -6.48 0.94 16.36
CA GLY A 63 -6.89 2.32 16.12
C GLY A 63 -5.77 3.35 16.12
N LYS A 64 -4.52 2.92 16.29
CA LYS A 64 -3.33 3.80 16.32
C LYS A 64 -2.32 3.31 15.31
N GLU A 65 -2.59 3.56 14.05
CA GLU A 65 -1.83 2.97 12.96
C GLU A 65 -0.35 3.35 12.94
N ALA A 66 -0.04 4.62 13.11
CA ALA A 66 1.38 5.05 13.10
C ALA A 66 2.19 4.30 14.15
N ARG A 67 1.62 4.16 15.34
CA ARG A 67 2.27 3.45 16.44
C ARG A 67 2.38 1.96 16.15
N TRP A 68 1.34 1.38 15.53
CA TRP A 68 1.34 -0.03 15.18
C TRP A 68 2.51 -0.37 14.24
N TRP A 69 2.70 0.45 13.18
CA TRP A 69 3.82 0.26 12.26
C TRP A 69 5.17 0.44 12.94
N ALA A 70 5.27 1.46 13.81
CA ALA A 70 6.51 1.70 14.56
C ALA A 70 6.87 0.51 15.44
N MET A 71 5.90 -0.12 16.06
CA MET A 71 6.13 -1.28 16.89
C MET A 71 6.65 -2.48 16.09
N HIS A 72 6.31 -2.56 14.82
CA HIS A 72 6.83 -3.60 13.94
C HIS A 72 8.14 -3.21 13.26
N GLY A 73 8.63 -1.99 13.51
CA GLY A 73 9.87 -1.51 12.91
C GLY A 73 9.79 -1.28 11.41
N ILE A 74 8.60 -0.97 10.89
CA ILE A 74 8.36 -0.84 9.45
C ILE A 74 7.94 0.57 9.10
N ASP A 75 8.63 1.17 8.13
CA ASP A 75 8.23 2.46 7.56
C ASP A 75 7.34 2.20 6.34
N ALA A 76 6.06 2.00 6.60
CA ALA A 76 5.10 1.68 5.55
C ALA A 76 4.89 2.82 4.58
N ILE A 77 5.01 4.06 5.05
CA ILE A 77 4.88 5.24 4.18
C ILE A 77 5.99 5.24 3.14
N ALA A 78 7.23 5.02 3.57
CA ALA A 78 8.37 4.94 2.64
C ALA A 78 8.20 3.79 1.65
N TRP A 79 7.71 2.64 2.12
CA TRP A 79 7.46 1.51 1.24
C TRP A 79 6.43 1.87 0.16
N ALA A 80 5.33 2.51 0.56
CA ALA A 80 4.27 2.89 -0.37
C ALA A 80 4.76 3.89 -1.41
N GLU A 81 5.50 4.92 -0.97
CA GLU A 81 6.05 5.93 -1.88
C GLU A 81 6.98 5.30 -2.92
N MET A 82 7.89 4.44 -2.46
CA MET A 82 8.84 3.77 -3.35
C MET A 82 8.14 2.88 -4.35
N ASN A 83 7.19 2.08 -3.87
CA ASN A 83 6.53 1.12 -4.74
C ASN A 83 5.59 1.77 -5.75
N TYR A 84 4.92 2.85 -5.36
CA TYR A 84 4.07 3.54 -6.31
C TYR A 84 4.89 4.21 -7.41
N MET A 85 6.05 4.76 -7.06
CA MET A 85 6.97 5.34 -8.02
C MET A 85 7.47 4.30 -9.02
N VAL A 86 7.91 3.14 -8.51
CA VAL A 86 8.39 2.05 -9.36
C VAL A 86 7.28 1.55 -10.27
N TYR A 87 6.09 1.39 -9.74
CA TYR A 87 4.93 0.97 -10.54
C TYR A 87 4.63 1.96 -11.65
N GLY A 88 4.70 3.26 -11.35
CA GLY A 88 4.48 4.31 -12.35
C GLY A 88 5.48 4.25 -13.50
N GLU A 89 6.75 4.02 -13.17
CA GLU A 89 7.79 3.87 -14.21
C GLU A 89 7.54 2.64 -15.07
N TYR A 90 7.15 1.53 -14.44
CA TYR A 90 6.86 0.29 -15.14
C TYR A 90 5.68 0.46 -16.11
N THR A 91 4.58 1.05 -15.65
CA THR A 91 3.41 1.25 -16.50
C THR A 91 3.65 2.27 -17.61
N SER A 92 4.48 3.27 -17.37
CA SER A 92 4.86 4.23 -18.41
C SER A 92 5.61 3.54 -19.54
N GLN A 93 6.50 2.61 -19.21
CA GLN A 93 7.23 1.84 -20.21
C GLN A 93 6.29 0.94 -21.03
N GLU A 94 5.32 0.30 -20.37
CA GLU A 94 4.34 -0.52 -21.08
C GLU A 94 3.48 0.32 -22.02
N GLU A 95 3.05 1.49 -21.58
CA GLU A 95 2.26 2.39 -22.42
C GLU A 95 3.06 2.83 -23.65
N ASN A 96 4.34 3.12 -23.49
CA ASN A 96 5.20 3.50 -24.59
C ASN A 96 5.36 2.36 -25.61
N GLU A 97 5.43 1.14 -25.14
CA GLU A 97 5.51 -0.03 -26.03
C GLU A 97 4.22 -0.24 -26.81
N GLU A 98 3.08 0.01 -26.19
CA GLU A 98 1.79 -0.12 -26.85
C GLU A 98 1.54 0.95 -27.91
N ASP A 99 2.11 2.13 -27.72
CA ASP A 99 1.94 3.24 -28.64
C ASP A 99 2.75 3.08 -29.94
N GLU A 100 3.64 2.14 -29.98
CA GLU A 100 4.40 1.83 -31.19
C GLU A 100 3.63 0.88 -32.10
#